data_3d473eb9f5893a3eba10fd861d413449
#
_entry.id   3d473eb9f5893a3eba10fd861d413449
#
_cell.length_a   1.000
_cell.length_b   1.000
_cell.length_c   1.000
_cell.angle_alpha   90.00
_cell.angle_beta   90.00
_cell.angle_gamma   90.00
#
_symmetry.space_group_name_H-M   'P 1'
#
loop_
_entity.id
_entity.type
_entity.pdbx_description
1 polymer ?
#
loop_
_entity_poly.entity_id
_entity_poly.type
_entity_poly.pdbx_seq_one_letter_code
_entity_poly.pdbx_strand_id
1 'polypeptide(L)'
;MPVLNVLDSTIFYEDAGTGTPLVFLHGNPTSSHLWRHIVPAIAAPARRLAPDLIGMGRSGKPDIAYSFDDHARYLDAWFDALALDGVVLVGHDWGGALAFDWAARHPERVRGIAFMETIMRPMTWDDLPNARPRYEALRPPGTGETKVLDENFFIEQALKATVLNGLSADDHAVYRAPYPTRESRRPLLAWPRAMPIEGEPADVVARIEAYDVWLTESTDIPKLLLTFDGPAETLLIGEAMTAWCRANVANLEVENSGPARHIAPEDQPEAIAAAISGWIDRHDLSR
;
A
#
# COMPACT_ATOMS: atom_id res chain seq x y z
N MET A 1 0.10 2.62 -22.29
CA MET A 1 0.27 2.20 -20.89
C MET A 1 0.59 0.73 -20.93
N PRO A 2 1.70 0.31 -20.31
CA PRO A 2 2.16 -1.06 -20.47
C PRO A 2 1.35 -2.04 -19.61
N VAL A 3 1.17 -3.23 -20.18
CA VAL A 3 0.67 -4.43 -19.51
C VAL A 3 1.73 -5.49 -19.68
N LEU A 4 2.18 -6.10 -18.58
CA LEU A 4 3.21 -7.12 -18.58
C LEU A 4 2.59 -8.48 -18.26
N ASN A 5 2.94 -9.51 -19.04
CA ASN A 5 2.60 -10.88 -18.67
C ASN A 5 3.46 -11.32 -17.50
N VAL A 6 2.83 -11.75 -16.43
CA VAL A 6 3.48 -12.14 -15.18
C VAL A 6 2.82 -13.42 -14.70
N LEU A 7 3.61 -14.49 -14.54
CA LEU A 7 3.08 -15.82 -14.20
C LEU A 7 2.00 -16.25 -15.22
N ASP A 8 0.82 -16.55 -14.73
CA ASP A 8 -0.34 -16.97 -15.51
C ASP A 8 -1.36 -15.84 -15.76
N SER A 9 -0.97 -14.57 -15.51
CA SER A 9 -1.85 -13.41 -15.65
C SER A 9 -1.10 -12.17 -16.16
N THR A 10 -1.65 -10.98 -15.90
CA THR A 10 -1.06 -9.71 -16.35
C THR A 10 -1.03 -8.71 -15.21
N ILE A 11 0.04 -7.90 -15.17
CA ILE A 11 0.12 -6.70 -14.33
C ILE A 11 0.10 -5.47 -15.24
N PHE A 12 -0.89 -4.61 -15.01
CA PHE A 12 -0.90 -3.26 -15.55
C PHE A 12 -0.02 -2.36 -14.68
N TYR A 13 0.67 -1.40 -15.29
CA TYR A 13 1.41 -0.37 -14.54
C TYR A 13 1.52 0.94 -15.31
N GLU A 14 1.60 2.05 -14.60
CA GLU A 14 2.05 3.32 -15.15
C GLU A 14 3.59 3.32 -15.18
N ASP A 15 4.19 3.90 -16.21
CA ASP A 15 5.65 3.99 -16.39
C ASP A 15 5.99 5.33 -17.01
N ALA A 16 6.78 6.14 -16.31
CA ALA A 16 7.15 7.47 -16.74
C ALA A 16 8.56 7.86 -16.30
N GLY A 17 9.30 8.52 -17.18
CA GLY A 17 10.65 8.99 -16.90
C GLY A 17 11.71 7.91 -17.12
N THR A 18 12.94 8.20 -16.67
CA THR A 18 14.12 7.33 -16.78
C THR A 18 15.01 7.52 -15.56
N GLY A 19 15.90 6.58 -15.29
CA GLY A 19 16.83 6.63 -14.15
C GLY A 19 16.45 5.64 -13.05
N THR A 20 16.80 5.95 -11.82
CA THR A 20 16.51 5.09 -10.64
C THR A 20 15.03 4.79 -10.56
N PRO A 21 14.63 3.51 -10.40
CA PRO A 21 13.22 3.14 -10.30
C PRO A 21 12.61 3.60 -8.98
N LEU A 22 11.54 4.41 -9.05
CA LEU A 22 10.63 4.71 -7.94
C LEU A 22 9.35 3.89 -8.17
N VAL A 23 9.06 2.98 -7.26
CA VAL A 23 7.91 2.07 -7.38
C VAL A 23 6.86 2.41 -6.35
N PHE A 24 5.66 2.79 -6.82
CA PHE A 24 4.53 3.24 -6.01
C PHE A 24 3.51 2.11 -5.86
N LEU A 25 3.40 1.55 -4.66
CA LEU A 25 2.53 0.42 -4.36
C LEU A 25 1.28 0.89 -3.60
N HIS A 26 0.12 0.68 -4.21
CA HIS A 26 -1.19 0.97 -3.62
C HIS A 26 -1.70 -0.18 -2.77
N GLY A 27 -2.79 0.04 -2.01
CA GLY A 27 -3.47 -0.98 -1.23
C GLY A 27 -4.96 -1.11 -1.54
N ASN A 28 -5.72 -1.57 -0.56
CA ASN A 28 -7.15 -1.83 -0.69
C ASN A 28 -8.00 -0.57 -0.37
N PRO A 29 -8.97 -0.17 -1.18
CA PRO A 29 -9.47 -0.79 -2.43
C PRO A 29 -8.98 -0.06 -3.70
N THR A 30 -7.81 0.56 -3.64
CA THR A 30 -7.31 1.49 -4.66
C THR A 30 -6.61 0.80 -5.84
N SER A 31 -5.91 1.57 -6.65
CA SER A 31 -5.11 1.14 -7.80
C SER A 31 -4.00 2.17 -8.05
N SER A 32 -3.22 2.01 -9.12
CA SER A 32 -2.25 3.02 -9.56
C SER A 32 -2.85 4.43 -9.72
N HIS A 33 -4.17 4.53 -9.90
CA HIS A 33 -4.90 5.80 -9.95
C HIS A 33 -4.70 6.66 -8.70
N LEU A 34 -4.44 6.04 -7.54
CA LEU A 34 -4.11 6.70 -6.28
C LEU A 34 -2.94 7.67 -6.43
N TRP A 35 -1.99 7.34 -7.28
CA TRP A 35 -0.74 8.06 -7.46
C TRP A 35 -0.77 9.11 -8.57
N ARG A 36 -1.93 9.32 -9.25
CA ARG A 36 -2.06 10.16 -10.46
C ARG A 36 -1.61 11.61 -10.28
N HIS A 37 -1.72 12.17 -9.09
CA HIS A 37 -1.28 13.52 -8.77
C HIS A 37 0.12 13.57 -8.14
N ILE A 38 0.55 12.50 -7.49
CA ILE A 38 1.86 12.41 -6.81
C ILE A 38 2.96 12.10 -7.83
N VAL A 39 2.81 11.07 -8.64
CA VAL A 39 3.83 10.62 -9.60
C VAL A 39 4.31 11.73 -10.54
N PRO A 40 3.43 12.56 -11.16
CA PRO A 40 3.88 13.66 -12.00
C PRO A 40 4.57 14.80 -11.23
N ALA A 41 4.25 14.97 -9.94
CA ALA A 41 4.76 16.04 -9.08
C ALA A 41 6.10 15.70 -8.41
N ILE A 42 6.58 14.44 -8.51
CA ILE A 42 7.94 14.08 -8.04
C ILE A 42 8.98 14.83 -8.85
N ALA A 43 9.77 15.68 -8.19
CA ALA A 43 10.78 16.52 -8.83
C ALA A 43 12.08 15.75 -9.19
N ALA A 44 12.36 14.63 -8.50
CA ALA A 44 13.57 13.84 -8.73
C ALA A 44 13.63 13.25 -10.14
N PRO A 45 14.79 13.25 -10.82
CA PRO A 45 14.97 12.57 -12.10
C PRO A 45 14.97 11.03 -11.88
N ALA A 46 13.84 10.41 -12.07
CA ALA A 46 13.63 8.99 -11.77
C ALA A 46 12.66 8.34 -12.77
N ARG A 47 12.76 7.01 -12.92
CA ARG A 47 11.74 6.21 -13.57
C ARG A 47 10.64 5.88 -12.56
N ARG A 48 9.45 6.40 -12.77
CA ARG A 48 8.32 6.27 -11.85
C ARG A 48 7.37 5.20 -12.34
N LEU A 49 7.18 4.17 -11.53
CA LEU A 49 6.41 2.97 -11.82
C LEU A 49 5.30 2.82 -10.79
N ALA A 50 4.07 2.62 -11.24
CA ALA A 50 2.93 2.38 -10.35
C ALA A 50 2.13 1.18 -10.88
N PRO A 51 2.40 -0.05 -10.39
CA PRO A 51 1.63 -1.23 -10.78
C PRO A 51 0.25 -1.23 -10.10
N ASP A 52 -0.74 -1.78 -10.80
CA ASP A 52 -1.96 -2.27 -10.17
C ASP A 52 -1.69 -3.67 -9.61
N LEU A 53 -1.96 -3.91 -8.34
CA LEU A 53 -1.80 -5.22 -7.72
C LEU A 53 -2.66 -6.27 -8.44
N ILE A 54 -2.21 -7.53 -8.43
CA ILE A 54 -2.98 -8.61 -9.07
C ILE A 54 -4.42 -8.65 -8.56
N GLY A 55 -5.39 -8.79 -9.45
CA GLY A 55 -6.81 -8.75 -9.11
C GLY A 55 -7.40 -7.35 -8.92
N MET A 56 -6.57 -6.30 -8.88
CA MET A 56 -7.00 -4.92 -8.62
C MET A 56 -6.77 -4.03 -9.85
N GLY A 57 -7.42 -2.87 -9.88
CA GLY A 57 -7.30 -1.94 -10.99
C GLY A 57 -7.49 -2.60 -12.36
N ARG A 58 -6.55 -2.34 -13.26
CA ARG A 58 -6.50 -2.85 -14.64
C ARG A 58 -5.68 -4.13 -14.79
N SER A 59 -5.10 -4.64 -13.68
CA SER A 59 -4.41 -5.93 -13.67
C SER A 59 -5.36 -7.10 -13.86
N GLY A 60 -4.83 -8.23 -14.32
CA GLY A 60 -5.58 -9.45 -14.53
C GLY A 60 -6.25 -9.96 -13.26
N LYS A 61 -7.29 -10.76 -13.42
CA LYS A 61 -8.08 -11.33 -12.32
C LYS A 61 -8.11 -12.87 -12.42
N PRO A 62 -6.94 -13.54 -12.18
CA PRO A 62 -6.88 -14.99 -12.20
C PRO A 62 -7.73 -15.60 -11.07
N ASP A 63 -8.08 -16.88 -11.21
CA ASP A 63 -8.82 -17.60 -10.17
C ASP A 63 -7.86 -18.11 -9.08
N ILE A 64 -7.48 -17.21 -8.18
CA ILE A 64 -6.59 -17.43 -7.04
C ILE A 64 -7.25 -16.96 -5.74
N ALA A 65 -6.60 -17.20 -4.61
CA ALA A 65 -7.11 -16.77 -3.29
C ALA A 65 -6.96 -15.26 -3.06
N TYR A 66 -6.06 -14.58 -3.77
CA TYR A 66 -5.64 -13.21 -3.52
C TYR A 66 -5.08 -13.03 -2.12
N SER A 67 -4.38 -14.04 -1.62
CA SER A 67 -3.66 -13.99 -0.35
C SER A 67 -2.51 -12.99 -0.41
N PHE A 68 -1.95 -12.64 0.75
CA PHE A 68 -0.73 -11.83 0.81
C PHE A 68 0.40 -12.46 -0.01
N ASP A 69 0.57 -13.79 0.09
CA ASP A 69 1.57 -14.53 -0.67
C ASP A 69 1.33 -14.49 -2.20
N ASP A 70 0.06 -14.58 -2.64
CA ASP A 70 -0.26 -14.39 -4.06
C ASP A 70 0.19 -13.02 -4.55
N HIS A 71 -0.15 -11.94 -3.82
CA HIS A 71 0.27 -10.59 -4.20
C HIS A 71 1.79 -10.43 -4.20
N ALA A 72 2.49 -10.93 -3.17
CA ALA A 72 3.96 -10.92 -3.08
C ALA A 72 4.59 -11.63 -4.27
N ARG A 73 4.11 -12.81 -4.62
CA ARG A 73 4.61 -13.65 -5.72
C ARG A 73 4.43 -13.00 -7.10
N TYR A 74 3.28 -12.35 -7.35
CA TYR A 74 3.06 -11.62 -8.59
C TYR A 74 3.91 -10.35 -8.68
N LEU A 75 4.13 -9.65 -7.56
CA LEU A 75 5.06 -8.52 -7.50
C LEU A 75 6.50 -8.95 -7.74
N ASP A 76 6.98 -10.02 -7.11
CA ASP A 76 8.32 -10.57 -7.35
C ASP A 76 8.55 -10.80 -8.85
N ALA A 77 7.63 -11.52 -9.49
CA ALA A 77 7.72 -11.80 -10.92
C ALA A 77 7.64 -10.52 -11.78
N TRP A 78 6.90 -9.49 -11.36
CA TRP A 78 6.86 -8.20 -12.04
C TRP A 78 8.17 -7.42 -11.89
N PHE A 79 8.76 -7.37 -10.69
CA PHE A 79 10.07 -6.75 -10.45
C PHE A 79 11.18 -7.44 -11.29
N ASP A 80 11.15 -8.77 -11.34
CA ASP A 80 12.15 -9.54 -12.08
C ASP A 80 12.00 -9.38 -13.59
N ALA A 81 10.78 -9.40 -14.11
CA ALA A 81 10.51 -9.23 -15.55
C ALA A 81 10.90 -7.84 -16.07
N LEU A 82 10.88 -6.80 -15.22
CA LEU A 82 11.38 -5.46 -15.54
C LEU A 82 12.86 -5.26 -15.17
N ALA A 83 13.53 -6.29 -14.63
CA ALA A 83 14.90 -6.24 -14.14
C ALA A 83 15.14 -5.02 -13.23
N LEU A 84 14.21 -4.73 -12.32
CA LEU A 84 14.30 -3.59 -11.41
C LEU A 84 15.34 -3.87 -10.33
N ASP A 85 16.29 -2.98 -10.20
CA ASP A 85 17.36 -3.02 -9.21
C ASP A 85 17.62 -1.62 -8.64
N GLY A 86 18.14 -1.55 -7.41
CA GLY A 86 18.39 -0.29 -6.74
C GLY A 86 17.12 0.58 -6.61
N VAL A 87 15.99 -0.03 -6.25
CA VAL A 87 14.68 0.64 -6.26
C VAL A 87 14.45 1.49 -5.01
N VAL A 88 13.71 2.57 -5.18
CA VAL A 88 13.07 3.30 -4.09
C VAL A 88 11.59 2.91 -4.07
N LEU A 89 11.11 2.39 -2.95
CA LEU A 89 9.72 1.98 -2.78
C LEU A 89 8.90 3.08 -2.14
N VAL A 90 7.68 3.27 -2.60
CA VAL A 90 6.68 4.16 -1.98
C VAL A 90 5.42 3.35 -1.75
N GLY A 91 5.02 3.17 -0.49
CA GLY A 91 3.92 2.28 -0.14
C GLY A 91 2.82 2.95 0.66
N HIS A 92 1.57 2.60 0.34
CA HIS A 92 0.38 2.96 1.08
C HIS A 92 -0.45 1.72 1.40
N ASP A 93 -1.01 1.63 2.60
CA ASP A 93 -1.87 0.51 3.05
C ASP A 93 -1.16 -0.85 2.82
N TRP A 94 -1.79 -1.83 2.23
CA TRP A 94 -1.17 -3.12 1.89
C TRP A 94 0.02 -3.01 0.93
N GLY A 95 0.05 -1.96 0.10
CA GLY A 95 1.21 -1.67 -0.74
C GLY A 95 2.47 -1.35 0.08
N GLY A 96 2.33 -0.74 1.25
CA GLY A 96 3.44 -0.53 2.17
C GLY A 96 3.92 -1.84 2.81
N ALA A 97 3.00 -2.71 3.26
CA ALA A 97 3.34 -4.03 3.79
C ALA A 97 4.05 -4.91 2.73
N LEU A 98 3.58 -4.88 1.48
CA LEU A 98 4.23 -5.58 0.37
C LEU A 98 5.61 -4.98 0.03
N ALA A 99 5.78 -3.66 0.15
CA ALA A 99 7.08 -3.00 -0.02
C ALA A 99 8.08 -3.46 1.04
N PHE A 100 7.67 -3.53 2.30
CA PHE A 100 8.51 -4.01 3.39
C PHE A 100 8.86 -5.50 3.24
N ASP A 101 7.90 -6.32 2.89
CA ASP A 101 8.11 -7.75 2.64
C ASP A 101 9.10 -7.99 1.49
N TRP A 102 8.93 -7.25 0.39
CA TRP A 102 9.86 -7.35 -0.75
C TRP A 102 11.26 -6.88 -0.36
N ALA A 103 11.37 -5.74 0.34
CA ALA A 103 12.64 -5.19 0.79
C ALA A 103 13.36 -6.13 1.77
N ALA A 104 12.64 -6.75 2.69
CA ALA A 104 13.22 -7.71 3.65
C ALA A 104 13.79 -8.96 2.96
N ARG A 105 13.17 -9.39 1.85
CA ARG A 105 13.62 -10.54 1.05
C ARG A 105 14.70 -10.19 0.02
N HIS A 106 14.82 -8.92 -0.38
CA HIS A 106 15.74 -8.43 -1.41
C HIS A 106 16.46 -7.14 -0.97
N PRO A 107 17.09 -7.11 0.23
CA PRO A 107 17.64 -5.88 0.80
C PRO A 107 18.72 -5.23 -0.08
N GLU A 108 19.46 -6.02 -0.86
CA GLU A 108 20.49 -5.55 -1.78
C GLU A 108 19.93 -4.81 -3.02
N ARG A 109 18.64 -4.95 -3.29
CA ARG A 109 17.95 -4.31 -4.43
C ARG A 109 17.21 -3.02 -4.03
N VAL A 110 17.24 -2.62 -2.75
CA VAL A 110 16.49 -1.47 -2.21
C VAL A 110 17.44 -0.36 -1.85
N ARG A 111 17.11 0.87 -2.27
CA ARG A 111 17.83 2.10 -1.91
C ARG A 111 17.15 2.91 -0.82
N GLY A 112 15.86 2.80 -0.68
CA GLY A 112 15.08 3.51 0.33
C GLY A 112 13.60 3.19 0.27
N ILE A 113 12.87 3.49 1.34
CA ILE A 113 11.42 3.26 1.41
C ILE A 113 10.73 4.48 2.02
N ALA A 114 9.77 5.07 1.28
CA ALA A 114 8.79 6.02 1.82
C ALA A 114 7.46 5.30 2.02
N PHE A 115 6.80 5.53 3.14
CA PHE A 115 5.56 4.84 3.44
C PHE A 115 4.59 5.70 4.25
N MET A 116 3.32 5.35 4.15
CA MET A 116 2.24 6.02 4.87
C MET A 116 1.07 5.06 5.08
N GLU A 117 0.36 5.21 6.20
CA GLU A 117 -0.90 4.52 6.50
C GLU A 117 -0.88 3.02 6.21
N THR A 118 0.15 2.30 6.67
CA THR A 118 0.43 0.90 6.38
C THR A 118 0.56 0.03 7.63
N ILE A 119 0.65 -1.27 7.44
CA ILE A 119 0.79 -2.27 8.51
C ILE A 119 2.27 -2.39 8.89
N MET A 120 2.63 -1.95 10.10
CA MET A 120 4.03 -1.91 10.55
C MET A 120 4.49 -3.17 11.26
N ARG A 121 3.60 -3.81 12.02
CA ARG A 121 3.84 -4.99 12.85
C ARG A 121 2.54 -5.77 13.02
N PRO A 122 2.58 -7.00 13.57
CA PRO A 122 1.35 -7.66 14.01
C PRO A 122 0.60 -6.79 15.01
N MET A 123 -0.71 -6.81 14.96
CA MET A 123 -1.61 -5.92 15.68
C MET A 123 -2.43 -6.67 16.72
N THR A 124 -2.87 -5.93 17.72
CA THR A 124 -3.89 -6.37 18.68
C THR A 124 -5.18 -5.58 18.48
N TRP A 125 -6.27 -5.97 19.13
CA TRP A 125 -7.50 -5.19 19.10
C TRP A 125 -7.34 -3.82 19.77
N ASP A 126 -6.37 -3.66 20.68
CA ASP A 126 -6.07 -2.36 21.28
C ASP A 126 -5.45 -1.36 20.31
N ASP A 127 -4.76 -1.85 19.27
CA ASP A 127 -4.27 -1.02 18.17
C ASP A 127 -5.40 -0.52 17.25
N LEU A 128 -6.54 -1.24 17.23
CA LEU A 128 -7.67 -0.98 16.32
C LEU A 128 -9.03 -0.90 17.03
N PRO A 129 -9.18 -0.14 18.11
CA PRO A 129 -10.40 -0.22 18.98
C PRO A 129 -11.68 0.12 18.21
N ASN A 130 -11.63 1.09 17.30
CA ASN A 130 -12.79 1.54 16.54
C ASN A 130 -13.06 0.68 15.28
N ALA A 131 -12.07 -0.10 14.81
CA ALA A 131 -12.21 -0.95 13.63
C ALA A 131 -12.61 -2.39 13.98
N ARG A 132 -12.52 -2.79 15.26
CA ARG A 132 -12.82 -4.16 15.70
C ARG A 132 -14.17 -4.70 15.21
N PRO A 133 -15.30 -4.02 15.35
CA PRO A 133 -16.59 -4.53 14.88
C PRO A 133 -16.60 -4.81 13.36
N ARG A 134 -15.89 -3.99 12.59
CA ARG A 134 -15.77 -4.18 11.13
C ARG A 134 -14.98 -5.43 10.78
N TYR A 135 -13.81 -5.64 11.40
CA TYR A 135 -12.99 -6.82 11.12
C TYR A 135 -13.64 -8.10 11.62
N GLU A 136 -14.27 -8.10 12.80
CA GLU A 136 -15.04 -9.24 13.32
C GLU A 136 -16.21 -9.62 12.39
N ALA A 137 -16.83 -8.64 11.73
CA ALA A 137 -17.91 -8.90 10.78
C ALA A 137 -17.40 -9.40 9.41
N LEU A 138 -16.22 -8.98 8.95
CA LEU A 138 -15.71 -9.31 7.61
C LEU A 138 -14.92 -10.64 7.58
N ARG A 139 -14.34 -11.06 8.71
CA ARG A 139 -13.50 -12.27 8.77
C ARG A 139 -14.27 -13.58 8.62
N PRO A 140 -15.39 -13.81 9.35
CA PRO A 140 -16.14 -15.05 9.20
C PRO A 140 -16.82 -15.15 7.83
N PRO A 141 -17.03 -16.38 7.32
CA PRO A 141 -17.87 -16.61 6.15
C PRO A 141 -19.29 -16.06 6.35
N GLY A 142 -19.90 -15.57 5.27
CA GLY A 142 -21.28 -15.07 5.23
C GLY A 142 -21.34 -13.54 5.20
N THR A 143 -21.14 -12.86 6.32
CA THR A 143 -21.26 -11.40 6.42
C THR A 143 -20.24 -10.69 5.53
N GLY A 144 -18.99 -11.16 5.49
CA GLY A 144 -17.94 -10.60 4.64
C GLY A 144 -18.31 -10.68 3.16
N GLU A 145 -18.80 -11.82 2.69
CA GLU A 145 -19.26 -12.03 1.33
C GLU A 145 -20.41 -11.09 0.97
N THR A 146 -21.44 -11.01 1.82
CA THR A 146 -22.58 -10.10 1.57
C THR A 146 -22.11 -8.66 1.48
N LYS A 147 -21.35 -8.17 2.46
CA LYS A 147 -20.90 -6.78 2.51
C LYS A 147 -19.97 -6.44 1.34
N VAL A 148 -18.95 -7.26 1.09
CA VAL A 148 -17.91 -6.90 0.14
C VAL A 148 -18.27 -7.36 -1.28
N LEU A 149 -18.72 -8.61 -1.45
CA LEU A 149 -18.94 -9.17 -2.77
C LEU A 149 -20.30 -8.76 -3.35
N ASP A 150 -21.36 -8.67 -2.53
CA ASP A 150 -22.69 -8.33 -3.02
C ASP A 150 -22.93 -6.81 -2.98
N GLU A 151 -22.63 -6.12 -1.86
CA GLU A 151 -22.89 -4.69 -1.68
C GLU A 151 -21.73 -3.79 -2.15
N ASN A 152 -20.56 -4.34 -2.52
CA ASN A 152 -19.36 -3.59 -2.91
C ASN A 152 -18.90 -2.56 -1.87
N PHE A 153 -18.99 -2.93 -0.60
CA PHE A 153 -18.79 -2.04 0.56
C PHE A 153 -17.53 -1.19 0.49
N PHE A 154 -16.39 -1.79 0.09
CA PHE A 154 -15.12 -1.04 0.07
C PHE A 154 -15.13 0.12 -0.93
N ILE A 155 -15.73 -0.05 -2.09
CA ILE A 155 -15.84 0.99 -3.12
C ILE A 155 -16.95 1.99 -2.78
N GLU A 156 -18.14 1.50 -2.40
CA GLU A 156 -19.30 2.36 -2.30
C GLU A 156 -19.37 3.14 -0.97
N GLN A 157 -18.74 2.62 0.08
CA GLN A 157 -18.84 3.21 1.43
C GLN A 157 -17.46 3.50 2.04
N ALA A 158 -16.58 2.50 2.21
CA ALA A 158 -15.34 2.65 2.93
C ALA A 158 -14.40 3.67 2.28
N LEU A 159 -14.18 3.57 0.96
CA LEU A 159 -13.34 4.49 0.21
C LEU A 159 -13.76 5.96 0.40
N LYS A 160 -15.05 6.23 0.30
CA LYS A 160 -15.59 7.59 0.52
C LYS A 160 -15.41 8.09 1.95
N ALA A 161 -15.55 7.19 2.93
CA ALA A 161 -15.40 7.54 4.35
C ALA A 161 -13.95 7.78 4.76
N THR A 162 -12.98 7.25 4.00
CA THR A 162 -11.56 7.32 4.30
C THR A 162 -10.78 8.38 3.49
N VAL A 163 -11.48 9.23 2.75
CA VAL A 163 -10.97 10.46 2.11
C VAL A 163 -11.57 11.67 2.82
N LEU A 164 -10.74 12.62 3.24
CA LEU A 164 -11.16 13.78 4.03
C LEU A 164 -12.00 14.76 3.20
N ASN A 165 -11.50 15.07 2.00
CA ASN A 165 -12.11 16.05 1.10
C ASN A 165 -13.16 15.44 0.16
N GLY A 166 -13.38 14.12 0.26
CA GLY A 166 -14.26 13.37 -0.63
C GLY A 166 -13.62 13.12 -2.01
N LEU A 167 -14.23 12.21 -2.76
CA LEU A 167 -13.83 11.90 -4.13
C LEU A 167 -14.78 12.55 -5.14
N SER A 168 -14.23 12.99 -6.27
CA SER A 168 -15.06 13.34 -7.42
C SER A 168 -15.86 12.13 -7.92
N ALA A 169 -16.96 12.38 -8.62
CA ALA A 169 -17.73 11.29 -9.23
C ALA A 169 -16.91 10.49 -10.27
N ASP A 170 -16.03 11.19 -10.99
CA ASP A 170 -15.16 10.58 -12.00
C ASP A 170 -14.08 9.70 -11.36
N ASP A 171 -13.39 10.17 -10.30
CA ASP A 171 -12.41 9.36 -9.58
C ASP A 171 -13.05 8.14 -8.92
N HIS A 172 -14.23 8.32 -8.30
CA HIS A 172 -14.98 7.20 -7.74
C HIS A 172 -15.35 6.17 -8.83
N ALA A 173 -15.75 6.63 -10.03
CA ALA A 173 -16.05 5.75 -11.15
C ALA A 173 -14.80 4.97 -11.61
N VAL A 174 -13.61 5.58 -11.61
CA VAL A 174 -12.35 4.89 -11.93
C VAL A 174 -12.06 3.78 -10.91
N TYR A 175 -12.18 4.03 -9.61
CA TYR A 175 -11.99 3.00 -8.58
C TYR A 175 -13.06 1.89 -8.63
N ARG A 176 -14.27 2.22 -9.07
CA ARG A 176 -15.39 1.27 -9.20
C ARG A 176 -15.29 0.36 -10.41
N ALA A 177 -14.78 0.87 -11.52
CA ALA A 177 -14.78 0.20 -12.83
C ALA A 177 -14.17 -1.22 -12.81
N PRO A 178 -13.10 -1.52 -12.03
CA PRO A 178 -12.52 -2.86 -11.96
C PRO A 178 -13.40 -3.93 -11.31
N TYR A 179 -14.49 -3.55 -10.62
CA TYR A 179 -15.26 -4.40 -9.72
C TYR A 179 -16.76 -4.51 -10.09
N PRO A 180 -17.12 -4.81 -11.37
CA PRO A 180 -18.50 -4.85 -11.81
C PRO A 180 -19.27 -6.09 -11.30
N THR A 181 -18.59 -7.19 -11.03
CA THR A 181 -19.21 -8.46 -10.63
C THR A 181 -18.75 -8.90 -9.25
N ARG A 182 -19.48 -9.85 -8.67
CA ARG A 182 -19.16 -10.48 -7.39
C ARG A 182 -17.74 -11.09 -7.38
N GLU A 183 -17.40 -11.80 -8.44
CA GLU A 183 -16.09 -12.44 -8.61
C GLU A 183 -14.95 -11.44 -8.68
N SER A 184 -15.16 -10.31 -9.38
CA SER A 184 -14.16 -9.26 -9.51
C SER A 184 -13.83 -8.57 -8.18
N ARG A 185 -14.69 -8.69 -7.17
CA ARG A 185 -14.53 -8.10 -5.83
C ARG A 185 -13.79 -9.01 -4.83
N ARG A 186 -13.43 -10.23 -5.22
CA ARG A 186 -12.71 -11.18 -4.33
C ARG A 186 -11.45 -10.60 -3.70
N PRO A 187 -10.58 -9.88 -4.42
CA PRO A 187 -9.39 -9.26 -3.81
C PRO A 187 -9.76 -8.29 -2.69
N LEU A 188 -10.86 -7.53 -2.83
CA LEU A 188 -11.32 -6.58 -1.81
C LEU A 188 -11.71 -7.26 -0.49
N LEU A 189 -12.17 -8.51 -0.52
CA LEU A 189 -12.50 -9.29 0.66
C LEU A 189 -11.28 -10.01 1.26
N ALA A 190 -10.32 -10.41 0.42
CA ALA A 190 -9.12 -11.09 0.88
C ALA A 190 -8.28 -10.19 1.82
N TRP A 191 -8.12 -8.93 1.51
CA TRP A 191 -7.32 -7.99 2.29
C TRP A 191 -7.78 -7.78 3.74
N PRO A 192 -9.04 -7.50 4.06
CA PRO A 192 -9.46 -7.37 5.46
C PRO A 192 -9.38 -8.69 6.23
N ARG A 193 -9.44 -9.83 5.54
CA ARG A 193 -9.23 -11.16 6.14
C ARG A 193 -7.76 -11.45 6.42
N ALA A 194 -6.86 -10.81 5.68
CA ALA A 194 -5.41 -10.91 5.86
C ALA A 194 -4.87 -10.01 6.98
N MET A 195 -5.67 -9.08 7.56
CA MET A 195 -5.17 -8.20 8.64
C MET A 195 -4.59 -9.02 9.80
N PRO A 196 -3.33 -8.78 10.19
CA PRO A 196 -2.60 -9.60 11.17
C PRO A 196 -2.98 -9.22 12.61
N ILE A 197 -4.18 -9.62 13.04
CA ILE A 197 -4.73 -9.21 14.35
C ILE A 197 -4.82 -10.44 15.26
N GLU A 198 -4.29 -10.33 16.50
CA GLU A 198 -4.28 -11.39 17.52
C GLU A 198 -3.62 -12.69 17.03
N GLY A 199 -2.55 -12.56 16.24
CA GLY A 199 -1.81 -13.71 15.72
C GLY A 199 -2.43 -14.40 14.50
N GLU A 200 -3.53 -13.89 13.97
CA GLU A 200 -4.23 -14.47 12.84
C GLU A 200 -4.44 -13.50 11.67
N PRO A 201 -4.32 -13.97 10.41
CA PRO A 201 -3.92 -15.32 10.00
C PRO A 201 -2.42 -15.55 10.17
N ALA A 202 -2.02 -16.73 10.62
CA ALA A 202 -0.66 -17.04 11.06
C ALA A 202 0.39 -16.90 9.93
N ASP A 203 0.04 -17.21 8.70
CA ASP A 203 0.91 -17.08 7.53
C ASP A 203 1.25 -15.60 7.24
N VAL A 204 0.26 -14.70 7.33
CA VAL A 204 0.47 -13.27 7.15
C VAL A 204 1.25 -12.70 8.34
N VAL A 205 0.92 -13.09 9.57
CA VAL A 205 1.64 -12.69 10.78
C VAL A 205 3.13 -13.01 10.64
N ALA A 206 3.49 -14.22 10.23
CA ALA A 206 4.89 -14.63 10.05
C ALA A 206 5.64 -13.75 9.02
N ARG A 207 4.97 -13.35 7.93
CA ARG A 207 5.56 -12.44 6.92
C ARG A 207 5.81 -11.05 7.50
N ILE A 208 4.86 -10.56 8.29
CA ILE A 208 4.93 -9.23 8.92
C ILE A 208 6.01 -9.21 10.03
N GLU A 209 6.09 -10.25 10.85
CA GLU A 209 7.18 -10.39 11.83
C GLU A 209 8.57 -10.40 11.17
N ALA A 210 8.70 -11.05 10.02
CA ALA A 210 9.97 -11.08 9.30
C ALA A 210 10.40 -9.69 8.81
N TYR A 211 9.49 -8.88 8.26
CA TYR A 211 9.87 -7.53 7.85
C TYR A 211 9.95 -6.54 9.03
N ASP A 212 9.23 -6.76 10.12
CA ASP A 212 9.37 -5.96 11.35
C ASP A 212 10.80 -6.07 11.92
N VAL A 213 11.34 -7.30 11.99
CA VAL A 213 12.75 -7.53 12.34
C VAL A 213 13.67 -6.80 11.36
N TRP A 214 13.45 -6.92 10.05
CA TRP A 214 14.25 -6.24 9.03
C TRP A 214 14.18 -4.71 9.15
N LEU A 215 13.03 -4.13 9.44
CA LEU A 215 12.87 -2.69 9.66
C LEU A 215 13.69 -2.18 10.84
N THR A 216 13.83 -3.00 11.89
CA THR A 216 14.65 -2.69 13.07
C THR A 216 16.15 -2.77 12.78
N GLU A 217 16.59 -3.68 11.91
CA GLU A 217 18.00 -3.99 11.68
C GLU A 217 18.62 -3.25 10.48
N SER A 218 17.82 -2.81 9.50
CA SER A 218 18.28 -2.22 8.23
C SER A 218 18.72 -0.76 8.37
N THR A 219 19.86 -0.53 9.05
CA THR A 219 20.41 0.81 9.33
C THR A 219 20.89 1.56 8.08
N ASP A 220 21.30 0.85 7.04
CA ASP A 220 21.89 1.43 5.84
C ASP A 220 20.84 1.90 4.81
N ILE A 221 19.58 1.49 4.98
CA ILE A 221 18.49 1.85 4.06
C ILE A 221 17.66 2.98 4.71
N PRO A 222 17.65 4.20 4.14
CA PRO A 222 16.86 5.30 4.66
C PRO A 222 15.37 5.04 4.48
N LYS A 223 14.59 5.45 5.47
CA LYS A 223 13.14 5.30 5.49
C LYS A 223 12.47 6.63 5.80
N LEU A 224 11.36 6.91 5.12
CA LEU A 224 10.52 8.08 5.36
C LEU A 224 9.11 7.62 5.72
N LEU A 225 8.67 7.95 6.93
CA LEU A 225 7.27 7.85 7.34
C LEU A 225 6.58 9.20 7.12
N LEU A 226 5.51 9.21 6.32
CA LEU A 226 4.60 10.34 6.23
C LEU A 226 3.43 10.14 7.18
N THR A 227 3.21 11.11 8.06
CA THR A 227 2.11 11.15 9.02
C THR A 227 1.10 12.22 8.68
N PHE A 228 -0.11 12.12 9.21
CA PHE A 228 -1.21 13.02 8.86
C PHE A 228 -2.00 13.45 10.10
N ASP A 229 -2.60 14.64 10.02
CA ASP A 229 -3.49 15.18 11.02
C ASP A 229 -4.94 14.76 10.69
N GLY A 230 -5.43 13.72 11.33
CA GLY A 230 -6.77 13.19 11.11
C GLY A 230 -7.39 12.59 12.36
N PRO A 231 -8.69 12.31 12.34
CA PRO A 231 -9.33 11.57 13.43
C PRO A 231 -8.68 10.20 13.61
N ALA A 232 -8.29 9.86 14.84
CA ALA A 232 -7.55 8.63 15.14
C ALA A 232 -8.24 7.34 14.63
N GLU A 233 -9.58 7.36 14.59
CA GLU A 233 -10.38 6.24 14.07
C GLU A 233 -10.32 6.08 12.53
N THR A 234 -9.77 7.06 11.84
CA THR A 234 -9.61 7.04 10.38
C THR A 234 -8.18 6.84 9.91
N LEU A 235 -7.22 6.75 10.83
CA LEU A 235 -5.81 6.54 10.56
C LEU A 235 -5.37 5.16 11.04
N LEU A 236 -4.51 4.52 10.26
CA LEU A 236 -3.83 3.29 10.64
C LEU A 236 -2.54 3.61 11.42
N ILE A 237 -1.84 4.69 11.05
CA ILE A 237 -0.65 5.20 11.72
C ILE A 237 -0.99 6.51 12.45
N GLY A 238 -1.62 6.38 13.61
CA GLY A 238 -1.83 7.50 14.54
C GLY A 238 -0.60 7.78 15.41
N GLU A 239 -0.79 8.62 16.44
CA GLU A 239 0.29 9.06 17.33
C GLU A 239 1.05 7.89 18.00
N ALA A 240 0.33 6.91 18.55
CA ALA A 240 0.93 5.75 19.21
C ALA A 240 1.80 4.92 18.25
N MET A 241 1.30 4.64 17.04
CA MET A 241 2.05 3.89 16.04
C MET A 241 3.24 4.71 15.52
N THR A 242 3.09 6.02 15.36
CA THR A 242 4.22 6.92 15.01
C THR A 242 5.31 6.89 16.06
N ALA A 243 4.94 6.92 17.35
CA ALA A 243 5.92 6.79 18.44
C ALA A 243 6.62 5.43 18.42
N TRP A 244 5.87 4.36 18.17
CA TRP A 244 6.44 3.02 18.00
C TRP A 244 7.42 2.98 16.82
N CYS A 245 7.07 3.52 15.67
CA CYS A 245 7.95 3.59 14.48
C CYS A 245 9.27 4.33 14.81
N ARG A 246 9.19 5.48 15.49
CA ARG A 246 10.40 6.23 15.91
C ARG A 246 11.32 5.44 16.83
N ALA A 247 10.77 4.55 17.64
CA ALA A 247 11.53 3.75 18.60
C ALA A 247 12.12 2.47 17.98
N ASN A 248 11.51 1.91 16.95
CA ASN A 248 11.82 0.57 16.46
C ASN A 248 12.31 0.52 15.00
N VAL A 249 11.99 1.50 14.17
CA VAL A 249 12.40 1.48 12.76
C VAL A 249 13.75 2.18 12.61
N ALA A 250 14.75 1.46 12.12
CA ALA A 250 16.09 1.99 11.93
C ALA A 250 16.15 2.98 10.76
N ASN A 251 16.99 4.03 10.88
CA ASN A 251 17.23 5.06 9.86
C ASN A 251 15.92 5.68 9.34
N LEU A 252 15.04 6.10 10.27
CA LEU A 252 13.72 6.63 10.00
C LEU A 252 13.67 8.16 10.12
N GLU A 253 13.26 8.81 9.05
CA GLU A 253 12.73 10.19 9.10
C GLU A 253 11.20 10.14 9.21
N VAL A 254 10.62 11.11 9.91
CA VAL A 254 9.16 11.26 10.04
C VAL A 254 8.78 12.68 9.70
N GLU A 255 7.91 12.83 8.71
CA GLU A 255 7.42 14.13 8.24
C GLU A 255 5.90 14.15 8.25
N ASN A 256 5.31 15.24 8.79
CA ASN A 256 3.87 15.44 8.75
C ASN A 256 3.48 16.12 7.43
N SER A 257 2.52 15.54 6.71
CA SER A 257 2.05 16.03 5.42
C SER A 257 0.67 16.70 5.48
N GLY A 258 0.20 17.05 6.68
CA GLY A 258 -1.03 17.83 6.89
C GLY A 258 -2.30 16.99 7.09
N PRO A 259 -3.48 17.62 6.96
CA PRO A 259 -4.74 16.97 7.31
C PRO A 259 -5.17 15.94 6.27
N ALA A 260 -5.35 14.69 6.70
CA ALA A 260 -5.86 13.61 5.86
C ALA A 260 -6.57 12.53 6.67
N ARG A 261 -7.23 11.61 5.96
CA ARG A 261 -7.67 10.32 6.45
C ARG A 261 -6.80 9.21 5.86
N HIS A 262 -7.24 7.97 6.05
CA HIS A 262 -6.48 6.79 5.61
C HIS A 262 -6.05 6.81 4.14
N ILE A 263 -6.89 7.26 3.21
CA ILE A 263 -6.51 7.40 1.80
C ILE A 263 -5.81 8.75 1.56
N ALA A 264 -4.78 9.02 2.34
CA ALA A 264 -4.05 10.29 2.36
C ALA A 264 -3.51 10.76 1.00
N PRO A 265 -3.11 9.91 0.04
CA PRO A 265 -2.74 10.36 -1.29
C PRO A 265 -3.85 11.10 -2.08
N GLU A 266 -5.12 10.89 -1.74
CA GLU A 266 -6.24 11.67 -2.29
C GLU A 266 -6.39 13.04 -1.62
N ASP A 267 -5.97 13.14 -0.36
CA ASP A 267 -6.15 14.37 0.44
C ASP A 267 -4.97 15.35 0.32
N GLN A 268 -3.73 14.82 0.27
CA GLN A 268 -2.48 15.61 0.36
C GLN A 268 -1.46 15.25 -0.74
N PRO A 269 -1.83 15.17 -2.02
CA PRO A 269 -0.90 14.70 -3.06
C PRO A 269 0.33 15.60 -3.23
N GLU A 270 0.18 16.92 -3.15
CA GLU A 270 1.28 17.86 -3.31
C GLU A 270 2.27 17.81 -2.14
N ALA A 271 1.77 17.74 -0.89
CA ALA A 271 2.61 17.65 0.30
C ALA A 271 3.39 16.31 0.32
N ILE A 272 2.73 15.21 -0.03
CA ILE A 272 3.35 13.89 -0.15
C ILE A 272 4.45 13.91 -1.22
N ALA A 273 4.17 14.46 -2.41
CA ALA A 273 5.15 14.54 -3.49
C ALA A 273 6.36 15.40 -3.11
N ALA A 274 6.13 16.53 -2.43
CA ALA A 274 7.20 17.42 -1.97
C ALA A 274 8.08 16.73 -0.90
N ALA A 275 7.47 16.06 0.08
CA ALA A 275 8.18 15.35 1.13
C ALA A 275 9.04 14.20 0.57
N ILE A 276 8.48 13.39 -0.33
CA ILE A 276 9.21 12.29 -1.00
C ILE A 276 10.36 12.87 -1.83
N SER A 277 10.13 13.94 -2.62
CA SER A 277 11.18 14.57 -3.45
C SER A 277 12.33 15.09 -2.60
N GLY A 278 12.03 15.83 -1.52
CA GLY A 278 13.03 16.35 -0.61
C GLY A 278 13.82 15.26 0.10
N TRP A 279 13.19 14.16 0.48
CA TRP A 279 13.85 13.01 1.09
C TRP A 279 14.78 12.28 0.09
N ILE A 280 14.32 12.08 -1.17
CA ILE A 280 15.13 11.51 -2.25
C ILE A 280 16.40 12.34 -2.46
N ASP A 281 16.29 13.66 -2.48
CA ASP A 281 17.42 14.57 -2.67
C ASP A 281 18.39 14.54 -1.49
N ARG A 282 17.89 14.52 -0.23
CA ARG A 282 18.73 14.44 0.97
C ARG A 282 19.59 13.17 1.04
N HIS A 283 19.09 12.07 0.48
CA HIS A 283 19.76 10.76 0.52
C HIS A 283 20.36 10.32 -0.81
N ASP A 284 20.43 11.21 -1.83
CA ASP A 284 20.96 10.90 -3.17
C ASP A 284 20.34 9.64 -3.81
N LEU A 285 19.05 9.38 -3.58
CA LEU A 285 18.37 8.15 -4.01
C LEU A 285 18.05 8.08 -5.51
N SER A 286 18.16 9.18 -6.23
CA SER A 286 17.85 9.26 -7.67
C SER A 286 19.09 9.15 -8.58
N ARG A 287 20.29 8.94 -8.03
CA ARG A 287 21.56 8.87 -8.78
C ARG A 287 22.08 7.46 -8.98
#